data_f67e1c5a2601688523cd4261c169c4a4
#
_entry.id   f67e1c5a2601688523cd4261c169c4a4
#
_cell.length_a   1.000
_cell.length_b   1.000
_cell.length_c   1.000
_cell.angle_alpha   90.00
_cell.angle_beta   90.00
_cell.angle_gamma   90.00
#
_symmetry.space_group_name_H-M   'P 1'
#
loop_
_entity.id
_entity.type
_entity.pdbx_description
1 polymer ?
#
loop_
_entity_poly.entity_id
_entity_poly.type
_entity_poly.pdbx_seq_one_letter_code
_entity_poly.pdbx_strand_id
1 'polypeptide(L)'
;MSLLKSSFLSDRQWAIVASIFMMATSAMGPGFLTQTAVFTVKLGAAFGFAILISILIDYVVQQNIWRVVTLTQMRASDIANKALPGSGYLLAFLVILGGFFFSVGNIAGAALGLNALFGLDTKWGGILSGALAILIFASKKATLAMDKSMIVLGLLKILLIIIVAVIVMPPVGQAVQQTFAPDQIDFAIITTIVGGTVGGYICYAGAHRLLDKG
;
A
#
# COMPACT_ATOMS: atom_id res chain seq x y z
N MET A 1 -7.59 -6.95 -24.49
CA MET A 1 -6.36 -6.16 -24.38
C MET A 1 -6.14 -5.20 -25.54
N SER A 2 -7.04 -5.13 -26.52
CA SER A 2 -6.93 -4.26 -27.69
C SER A 2 -7.66 -2.91 -27.58
N LEU A 3 -8.52 -2.72 -26.58
CA LEU A 3 -9.37 -1.52 -26.48
C LEU A 3 -8.75 -0.35 -25.69
N LEU A 4 -7.60 -0.53 -25.04
CA LEU A 4 -6.88 0.53 -24.34
C LEU A 4 -5.49 0.81 -24.93
N LYS A 5 -5.16 0.22 -26.08
CA LYS A 5 -3.95 0.56 -26.82
C LYS A 5 -4.20 1.88 -27.58
N SER A 6 -4.38 2.97 -26.82
CA SER A 6 -4.33 4.30 -27.39
C SER A 6 -2.89 4.57 -27.80
N SER A 7 -2.69 5.17 -28.97
CA SER A 7 -1.43 5.46 -29.62
C SER A 7 -0.51 6.46 -28.87
N PHE A 8 -0.78 6.76 -27.60
CA PHE A 8 -0.10 7.77 -26.80
C PHE A 8 1.06 7.23 -25.95
N LEU A 9 1.08 5.94 -25.59
CA LEU A 9 2.12 5.39 -24.71
C LEU A 9 2.75 4.14 -25.35
N SER A 10 4.08 4.03 -25.25
CA SER A 10 4.81 2.83 -25.64
C SER A 10 4.49 1.66 -24.69
N ASP A 11 4.74 0.42 -25.13
CA ASP A 11 4.51 -0.78 -24.29
C ASP A 11 5.30 -0.70 -22.97
N ARG A 12 6.49 -0.08 -22.97
CA ARG A 12 7.29 0.18 -21.77
C ARG A 12 6.62 1.18 -20.83
N GLN A 13 6.08 2.27 -21.38
CA GLN A 13 5.36 3.28 -20.57
C GLN A 13 4.09 2.69 -19.97
N TRP A 14 3.36 1.85 -20.70
CA TRP A 14 2.21 1.12 -20.19
C TRP A 14 2.58 0.18 -19.03
N ALA A 15 3.71 -0.52 -19.12
CA ALA A 15 4.18 -1.39 -18.04
C ALA A 15 4.55 -0.59 -16.78
N ILE A 16 5.14 0.60 -16.94
CA ILE A 16 5.45 1.50 -15.82
C ILE A 16 4.15 2.00 -15.17
N VAL A 17 3.21 2.53 -15.95
CA VAL A 17 1.91 3.01 -15.45
C VAL A 17 1.16 1.89 -14.71
N ALA A 18 1.09 0.71 -15.29
CA ALA A 18 0.45 -0.45 -14.66
C ALA A 18 1.13 -0.81 -13.32
N SER A 19 2.46 -0.74 -13.24
CA SER A 19 3.20 -1.00 -12.02
C SER A 19 2.93 0.06 -10.95
N ILE A 20 2.86 1.35 -11.32
CA ILE A 20 2.51 2.45 -10.40
C ILE A 20 1.11 2.24 -9.83
N PHE A 21 0.11 1.98 -10.68
CA PHE A 21 -1.26 1.74 -10.22
C PHE A 21 -1.39 0.50 -9.34
N MET A 22 -0.68 -0.57 -9.69
CA MET A 22 -0.66 -1.80 -8.88
C MET A 22 -0.11 -1.52 -7.48
N MET A 23 0.99 -0.79 -7.37
CA MET A 23 1.59 -0.44 -6.08
C MET A 23 0.69 0.50 -5.28
N ALA A 24 0.18 1.56 -5.89
CA ALA A 24 -0.75 2.49 -5.25
C ALA A 24 -2.00 1.76 -4.74
N THR A 25 -2.60 0.89 -5.56
CA THR A 25 -3.78 0.10 -5.17
C THR A 25 -3.48 -0.86 -4.03
N SER A 26 -2.29 -1.47 -4.02
CA SER A 26 -1.86 -2.37 -2.93
C SER A 26 -1.63 -1.62 -1.62
N ALA A 27 -1.04 -0.43 -1.68
CA ALA A 27 -0.81 0.42 -0.50
C ALA A 27 -2.12 0.95 0.11
N MET A 28 -3.13 1.24 -0.72
CA MET A 28 -4.45 1.75 -0.29
C MET A 28 -5.40 0.60 0.08
N GLY A 29 -4.94 -0.35 0.88
CA GLY A 29 -5.76 -1.46 1.38
C GLY A 29 -6.77 -1.03 2.46
N PRO A 30 -7.66 -1.94 2.90
CA PRO A 30 -8.61 -1.68 3.98
C PRO A 30 -7.95 -1.23 5.28
N GLY A 31 -6.76 -1.77 5.59
CA GLY A 31 -5.96 -1.36 6.75
C GLY A 31 -5.57 0.12 6.70
N PHE A 32 -5.20 0.64 5.53
CA PHE A 32 -4.91 2.05 5.33
C PHE A 32 -6.11 2.95 5.65
N LEU A 33 -7.31 2.59 5.19
CA LEU A 33 -8.52 3.37 5.46
C LEU A 33 -8.84 3.42 6.95
N THR A 34 -8.75 2.28 7.65
CA THR A 34 -8.97 2.20 9.09
C THR A 34 -7.93 3.03 9.86
N GLN A 35 -6.66 2.91 9.50
CA GLN A 35 -5.56 3.66 10.09
C GLN A 35 -5.75 5.16 9.90
N THR A 36 -6.11 5.60 8.70
CA THR A 36 -6.38 7.00 8.38
C THR A 36 -7.54 7.54 9.23
N ALA A 37 -8.64 6.79 9.34
CA ALA A 37 -9.78 7.19 10.17
C ALA A 37 -9.38 7.36 11.64
N VAL A 38 -8.69 6.38 12.23
CA VAL A 38 -8.25 6.42 13.64
C VAL A 38 -7.31 7.59 13.90
N PHE A 39 -6.34 7.83 13.03
CA PHE A 39 -5.36 8.89 13.24
C PHE A 39 -5.92 10.29 12.95
N THR A 40 -6.90 10.39 12.03
CA THR A 40 -7.64 11.65 11.84
C THR A 40 -8.44 12.01 13.09
N VAL A 41 -9.08 11.04 13.74
CA VAL A 41 -9.76 11.29 15.02
C VAL A 41 -8.80 11.74 16.11
N LYS A 42 -7.58 11.20 16.13
CA LYS A 42 -6.57 11.46 17.17
C LYS A 42 -5.86 12.80 16.99
N LEU A 43 -5.47 13.15 15.77
CA LEU A 43 -4.64 14.31 15.44
C LEU A 43 -5.41 15.45 14.76
N GLY A 44 -6.65 15.20 14.34
CA GLY A 44 -7.39 16.20 13.56
C GLY A 44 -6.62 16.62 12.30
N ALA A 45 -6.57 17.91 12.05
CA ALA A 45 -5.86 18.50 10.91
C ALA A 45 -4.34 18.30 10.96
N ALA A 46 -3.72 18.15 12.17
CA ALA A 46 -2.29 17.90 12.33
C ALA A 46 -1.86 16.52 11.75
N PHE A 47 -2.81 15.63 11.46
CA PHE A 47 -2.54 14.39 10.75
C PHE A 47 -1.91 14.63 9.37
N GLY A 48 -2.21 15.77 8.71
CA GLY A 48 -1.57 16.19 7.47
C GLY A 48 -0.05 16.26 7.55
N PHE A 49 0.50 16.78 8.67
CA PHE A 49 1.95 16.79 8.92
C PHE A 49 2.51 15.37 9.02
N ALA A 50 1.85 14.48 9.76
CA ALA A 50 2.30 13.10 9.90
C ALA A 50 2.33 12.38 8.54
N ILE A 51 1.35 12.63 7.67
CA ILE A 51 1.33 12.12 6.30
C ILE A 51 2.49 12.69 5.48
N LEU A 52 2.72 14.01 5.53
CA LEU A 52 3.80 14.67 4.78
C LEU A 52 5.16 14.09 5.15
N ILE A 53 5.47 14.00 6.44
CA ILE A 53 6.74 13.44 6.92
C ILE A 53 6.87 11.97 6.53
N SER A 54 5.80 11.19 6.64
CA SER A 54 5.80 9.78 6.22
C SER A 54 6.11 9.63 4.73
N ILE A 55 5.50 10.44 3.87
CA ILE A 55 5.76 10.42 2.42
C ILE A 55 7.22 10.78 2.12
N LEU A 56 7.80 11.76 2.81
CA LEU A 56 9.20 12.13 2.61
C LEU A 56 10.15 11.00 3.03
N ILE A 57 9.88 10.36 4.17
CA ILE A 57 10.65 9.20 4.63
C ILE A 57 10.51 8.04 3.63
N ASP A 58 9.28 7.71 3.23
CA ASP A 58 8.99 6.65 2.28
C ASP A 58 9.70 6.87 0.94
N TYR A 59 9.69 8.10 0.44
CA TYR A 59 10.37 8.46 -0.80
C TYR A 59 11.89 8.18 -0.72
N VAL A 60 12.53 8.62 0.37
CA VAL A 60 13.98 8.40 0.55
C VAL A 60 14.30 6.92 0.70
N VAL A 61 13.54 6.19 1.52
CA VAL A 61 13.74 4.75 1.77
C VAL A 61 13.55 3.96 0.46
N GLN A 62 12.47 4.20 -0.24
CA GLN A 62 12.11 3.46 -1.45
C GLN A 62 13.10 3.69 -2.58
N GLN A 63 13.51 4.96 -2.80
CA GLN A 63 14.51 5.32 -3.81
C GLN A 63 15.84 4.58 -3.57
N ASN A 64 16.29 4.52 -2.32
CA ASN A 64 17.54 3.85 -1.98
C ASN A 64 17.45 2.32 -2.16
N ILE A 65 16.40 1.69 -1.62
CA ILE A 65 16.22 0.24 -1.72
C ILE A 65 16.09 -0.19 -3.19
N TRP A 66 15.24 0.46 -3.96
CA TRP A 66 14.99 0.07 -5.35
C TRP A 66 16.17 0.35 -6.25
N ARG A 67 16.90 1.45 -6.02
CA ARG A 67 18.14 1.73 -6.73
C ARG A 67 19.16 0.63 -6.50
N VAL A 68 19.37 0.19 -5.27
CA VAL A 68 20.32 -0.87 -4.94
C VAL A 68 19.89 -2.20 -5.56
N VAL A 69 18.62 -2.58 -5.44
CA VAL A 69 18.07 -3.81 -6.04
C VAL A 69 18.24 -3.81 -7.56
N THR A 70 17.89 -2.69 -8.22
CA THR A 70 17.99 -2.57 -9.68
C THR A 70 19.44 -2.60 -10.19
N LEU A 71 20.36 -1.94 -9.49
CA LEU A 71 21.77 -1.92 -9.89
C LEU A 71 22.49 -3.24 -9.64
N THR A 72 22.15 -3.92 -8.55
CA THR A 72 22.79 -5.19 -8.18
C THR A 72 22.18 -6.40 -8.85
N GLN A 73 20.96 -6.28 -9.38
CA GLN A 73 20.16 -7.39 -9.91
C GLN A 73 20.02 -8.55 -8.91
N MET A 74 20.01 -8.22 -7.62
CA MET A 74 19.92 -9.18 -6.53
C MET A 74 18.70 -8.93 -5.66
N ARG A 75 18.21 -9.97 -5.00
CA ARG A 75 17.14 -9.84 -4.01
C ARG A 75 17.65 -9.07 -2.79
N ALA A 76 16.77 -8.31 -2.14
CA ALA A 76 17.15 -7.51 -0.98
C ALA A 76 17.76 -8.33 0.16
N SER A 77 17.27 -9.56 0.41
CA SER A 77 17.83 -10.50 1.38
C SER A 77 19.26 -10.93 1.05
N ASP A 78 19.55 -11.14 -0.25
CA ASP A 78 20.89 -11.54 -0.69
C ASP A 78 21.89 -10.38 -0.58
N ILE A 79 21.42 -9.16 -0.88
CA ILE A 79 22.21 -7.92 -0.70
C ILE A 79 22.54 -7.74 0.79
N ALA A 80 21.54 -7.90 1.66
CA ALA A 80 21.73 -7.80 3.10
C ALA A 80 22.76 -8.82 3.61
N ASN A 81 22.68 -10.09 3.17
CA ASN A 81 23.63 -11.13 3.52
C ASN A 81 25.05 -10.86 3.01
N LYS A 82 25.20 -10.19 1.87
CA LYS A 82 26.54 -9.77 1.38
C LYS A 82 27.12 -8.65 2.22
N ALA A 83 26.28 -7.71 2.66
CA ALA A 83 26.72 -6.60 3.49
C ALA A 83 27.06 -7.06 4.92
N LEU A 84 26.20 -7.88 5.51
CA LEU A 84 26.38 -8.46 6.85
C LEU A 84 25.87 -9.90 6.85
N PRO A 85 26.73 -10.90 6.97
CA PRO A 85 26.33 -12.30 7.00
C PRO A 85 25.24 -12.57 8.06
N GLY A 86 24.15 -13.22 7.66
CA GLY A 86 23.00 -13.53 8.52
C GLY A 86 21.88 -12.48 8.51
N SER A 87 22.15 -11.22 8.15
CA SER A 87 21.13 -10.15 8.16
C SER A 87 20.03 -10.36 7.14
N GLY A 88 20.29 -11.07 6.03
CA GLY A 88 19.27 -11.41 5.05
C GLY A 88 18.18 -12.35 5.58
N TYR A 89 18.52 -13.24 6.49
CA TYR A 89 17.53 -14.11 7.15
C TYR A 89 16.64 -13.30 8.09
N LEU A 90 17.23 -12.37 8.85
CA LEU A 90 16.47 -11.44 9.69
C LEU A 90 15.53 -10.57 8.85
N LEU A 91 16.05 -10.01 7.75
CA LEU A 91 15.24 -9.21 6.82
C LEU A 91 14.07 -10.04 6.25
N ALA A 92 14.33 -11.25 5.79
CA ALA A 92 13.30 -12.15 5.27
C ALA A 92 12.22 -12.45 6.32
N PHE A 93 12.62 -12.73 7.56
CA PHE A 93 11.71 -12.95 8.67
C PHE A 93 10.84 -11.72 8.94
N LEU A 94 11.43 -10.53 9.00
CA LEU A 94 10.70 -9.27 9.23
C LEU A 94 9.72 -8.96 8.09
N VAL A 95 10.10 -9.22 6.84
CA VAL A 95 9.22 -9.05 5.66
C VAL A 95 8.04 -10.02 5.72
N ILE A 96 8.26 -11.28 6.09
CA ILE A 96 7.19 -12.27 6.26
C ILE A 96 6.25 -11.85 7.39
N LEU A 97 6.81 -11.42 8.52
CA LEU A 97 6.03 -10.97 9.68
C LEU A 97 5.18 -9.73 9.32
N GLY A 98 5.78 -8.74 8.65
CA GLY A 98 5.06 -7.56 8.16
C GLY A 98 3.94 -7.91 7.20
N GLY A 99 4.20 -8.81 6.24
CA GLY A 99 3.20 -9.32 5.31
C GLY A 99 2.05 -10.05 5.98
N PHE A 100 2.35 -10.82 7.01
CA PHE A 100 1.34 -11.52 7.82
C PHE A 100 0.40 -10.53 8.52
N PHE A 101 0.94 -9.56 9.27
CA PHE A 101 0.12 -8.56 9.96
C PHE A 101 -0.68 -7.68 8.99
N PHE A 102 -0.09 -7.32 7.85
CA PHE A 102 -0.79 -6.57 6.82
C PHE A 102 -1.96 -7.38 6.21
N SER A 103 -1.77 -8.67 6.01
CA SER A 103 -2.83 -9.56 5.52
C SER A 103 -3.97 -9.68 6.52
N VAL A 104 -3.67 -9.79 7.82
CA VAL A 104 -4.68 -9.78 8.89
C VAL A 104 -5.49 -8.47 8.86
N GLY A 105 -4.82 -7.32 8.74
CA GLY A 105 -5.49 -6.03 8.62
C GLY A 105 -6.39 -5.93 7.39
N ASN A 106 -5.96 -6.45 6.25
CA ASN A 106 -6.76 -6.46 5.02
C ASN A 106 -7.99 -7.36 5.13
N ILE A 107 -7.87 -8.54 5.75
CA ILE A 107 -9.00 -9.45 5.99
C ILE A 107 -10.01 -8.80 6.95
N ALA A 108 -9.52 -8.19 8.03
CA ALA A 108 -10.37 -7.48 8.99
C ALA A 108 -11.12 -6.32 8.32
N GLY A 109 -10.43 -5.51 7.51
CA GLY A 109 -11.05 -4.41 6.78
C GLY A 109 -12.07 -4.88 5.73
N ALA A 110 -11.80 -5.99 5.03
CA ALA A 110 -12.76 -6.59 4.11
C ALA A 110 -14.01 -7.10 4.87
N ALA A 111 -13.83 -7.69 6.05
CA ALA A 111 -14.93 -8.13 6.91
C ALA A 111 -15.82 -6.95 7.35
N LEU A 112 -15.21 -5.81 7.74
CA LEU A 112 -15.95 -4.58 8.05
C LEU A 112 -16.72 -4.06 6.85
N GLY A 113 -16.14 -4.10 5.65
CA GLY A 113 -16.82 -3.73 4.41
C GLY A 113 -18.03 -4.61 4.12
N LEU A 114 -17.91 -5.92 4.29
CA LEU A 114 -19.02 -6.86 4.13
C LEU A 114 -20.12 -6.64 5.18
N ASN A 115 -19.73 -6.32 6.42
CA ASN A 115 -20.68 -5.96 7.46
C ASN A 115 -21.44 -4.67 7.12
N ALA A 116 -20.74 -3.63 6.67
CA ALA A 116 -21.35 -2.35 6.31
C ALA A 116 -22.32 -2.44 5.12
N LEU A 117 -22.00 -3.28 4.12
CA LEU A 117 -22.79 -3.42 2.88
C LEU A 117 -23.93 -4.41 3.01
N PHE A 118 -23.71 -5.51 3.71
CA PHE A 118 -24.63 -6.67 3.73
C PHE A 118 -25.13 -7.03 5.12
N GLY A 119 -24.68 -6.34 6.19
CA GLY A 119 -25.00 -6.70 7.56
C GLY A 119 -24.40 -8.03 8.02
N LEU A 120 -23.41 -8.57 7.28
CA LEU A 120 -22.78 -9.84 7.62
C LEU A 120 -21.94 -9.69 8.89
N ASP A 121 -22.07 -10.64 9.83
CA ASP A 121 -21.23 -10.64 11.02
C ASP A 121 -19.73 -10.66 10.64
N THR A 122 -18.92 -9.84 11.32
CA THR A 122 -17.51 -9.61 10.97
C THR A 122 -16.66 -10.88 11.03
N LYS A 123 -17.02 -11.86 11.88
CA LYS A 123 -16.33 -13.15 11.93
C LYS A 123 -16.54 -13.95 10.64
N TRP A 124 -17.79 -14.02 10.18
CA TRP A 124 -18.11 -14.70 8.92
C TRP A 124 -17.55 -13.95 7.72
N GLY A 125 -17.59 -12.61 7.75
CA GLY A 125 -16.96 -11.75 6.74
C GLY A 125 -15.46 -12.00 6.65
N GLY A 126 -14.77 -12.15 7.78
CA GLY A 126 -13.34 -12.46 7.84
C GLY A 126 -13.02 -13.85 7.29
N ILE A 127 -13.78 -14.89 7.68
CA ILE A 127 -13.61 -16.26 7.17
C ILE A 127 -13.83 -16.29 5.65
N LEU A 128 -14.87 -15.66 5.15
CA LEU A 128 -15.18 -15.61 3.73
C LEU A 128 -14.09 -14.89 2.94
N SER A 129 -13.64 -13.73 3.42
CA SER A 129 -12.58 -12.95 2.78
C SER A 129 -11.26 -13.69 2.76
N GLY A 130 -10.88 -14.34 3.86
CA GLY A 130 -9.67 -15.15 3.96
C GLY A 130 -9.71 -16.36 3.03
N ALA A 131 -10.82 -17.09 3.01
CA ALA A 131 -11.01 -18.23 2.11
C ALA A 131 -10.92 -17.81 0.64
N LEU A 132 -11.58 -16.70 0.27
CA LEU A 132 -11.53 -16.15 -1.08
C LEU A 132 -10.11 -15.74 -1.48
N ALA A 133 -9.37 -15.09 -0.58
CA ALA A 133 -7.97 -14.73 -0.80
C ALA A 133 -7.12 -15.98 -1.07
N ILE A 134 -7.23 -17.03 -0.26
CA ILE A 134 -6.50 -18.28 -0.47
C ILE A 134 -6.84 -18.89 -1.82
N LEU A 135 -8.10 -18.95 -2.21
CA LEU A 135 -8.54 -19.47 -3.51
C LEU A 135 -7.97 -18.69 -4.68
N ILE A 136 -7.94 -17.34 -4.58
CA ILE A 136 -7.36 -16.48 -5.60
C ILE A 136 -5.86 -16.76 -5.75
N PHE A 137 -5.11 -16.83 -4.65
CA PHE A 137 -3.68 -17.08 -4.67
C PHE A 137 -3.32 -18.51 -5.10
N ALA A 138 -4.18 -19.48 -4.85
CA ALA A 138 -4.00 -20.85 -5.32
C ALA A 138 -4.18 -21.01 -6.83
N SER A 139 -4.83 -20.05 -7.49
CA SER A 139 -5.13 -20.08 -8.93
C SER A 139 -4.27 -19.09 -9.72
N LYS A 140 -3.35 -19.59 -10.56
CA LYS A 140 -2.55 -18.73 -11.46
C LYS A 140 -3.40 -17.85 -12.38
N LYS A 141 -4.55 -18.38 -12.88
CA LYS A 141 -5.47 -17.61 -13.72
C LYS A 141 -6.16 -16.49 -12.96
N ALA A 142 -6.57 -16.75 -11.72
CA ALA A 142 -7.20 -15.74 -10.87
C ALA A 142 -6.20 -14.63 -10.47
N THR A 143 -4.95 -14.97 -10.18
CA THR A 143 -3.89 -14.00 -9.90
C THR A 143 -3.65 -13.07 -11.08
N LEU A 144 -3.57 -13.61 -12.32
CA LEU A 144 -3.42 -12.78 -13.52
C LEU A 144 -4.65 -11.89 -13.79
N ALA A 145 -5.86 -12.39 -13.50
CA ALA A 145 -7.08 -11.60 -13.61
C ALA A 145 -7.11 -10.46 -12.57
N MET A 146 -6.64 -10.74 -11.36
CA MET A 146 -6.53 -9.76 -10.29
C MET A 146 -5.57 -8.62 -10.66
N ASP A 147 -4.40 -8.92 -11.23
CA ASP A 147 -3.44 -7.89 -11.67
C ASP A 147 -4.07 -6.92 -12.68
N LYS A 148 -4.93 -7.40 -13.58
CA LYS A 148 -5.66 -6.55 -14.52
C LYS A 148 -6.74 -5.71 -13.83
N SER A 149 -7.41 -6.26 -12.83
CA SER A 149 -8.47 -5.58 -12.09
C SER A 149 -7.94 -4.50 -11.17
N MET A 150 -6.67 -4.59 -10.72
CA MET A 150 -6.08 -3.62 -9.80
C MET A 150 -6.04 -2.20 -10.34
N ILE A 151 -5.84 -2.01 -11.65
CA ILE A 151 -5.84 -0.67 -12.26
C ILE A 151 -7.24 -0.06 -12.15
N VAL A 152 -8.27 -0.84 -12.52
CA VAL A 152 -9.68 -0.37 -12.46
C VAL A 152 -10.08 -0.07 -11.02
N LEU A 153 -9.76 -0.97 -10.09
CA LEU A 153 -10.04 -0.79 -8.67
C LEU A 153 -9.28 0.41 -8.07
N GLY A 154 -8.05 0.65 -8.51
CA GLY A 154 -7.27 1.82 -8.11
C GLY A 154 -7.90 3.13 -8.55
N LEU A 155 -8.33 3.21 -9.81
CA LEU A 155 -9.05 4.37 -10.34
C LEU A 155 -10.38 4.59 -9.61
N LEU A 156 -11.13 3.52 -9.36
CA LEU A 156 -12.39 3.59 -8.62
C LEU A 156 -12.18 4.10 -7.18
N LYS A 157 -11.14 3.63 -6.49
CA LYS A 157 -10.78 4.12 -5.14
C LYS A 157 -10.47 5.61 -5.15
N ILE A 158 -9.65 6.08 -6.09
CA ILE A 158 -9.31 7.51 -6.22
C ILE A 158 -10.59 8.32 -6.43
N LEU A 159 -11.45 7.87 -7.34
CA LEU A 159 -12.72 8.54 -7.62
C LEU A 159 -13.60 8.62 -6.36
N LEU A 160 -13.75 7.51 -5.63
CA LEU A 160 -14.51 7.46 -4.39
C LEU A 160 -13.95 8.41 -3.32
N ILE A 161 -12.63 8.48 -3.16
CA ILE A 161 -11.99 9.41 -2.21
C ILE A 161 -12.31 10.86 -2.59
N ILE A 162 -12.22 11.21 -3.88
CA ILE A 162 -12.54 12.55 -4.36
C ILE A 162 -14.04 12.87 -4.10
N ILE A 163 -14.94 11.95 -4.41
CA ILE A 163 -16.39 12.13 -4.15
C ILE A 163 -16.63 12.37 -2.66
N VAL A 164 -16.06 11.55 -1.79
CA VAL A 164 -16.20 11.72 -0.33
C VAL A 164 -15.62 13.06 0.12
N ALA A 165 -14.46 13.47 -0.38
CA ALA A 165 -13.85 14.76 -0.05
C ALA A 165 -14.73 15.94 -0.46
N VAL A 166 -15.38 15.86 -1.63
CA VAL A 166 -16.33 16.91 -2.10
C VAL A 166 -17.59 16.96 -1.23
N ILE A 167 -18.12 15.80 -0.85
CA ILE A 167 -19.36 15.73 -0.04
C ILE A 167 -19.12 16.22 1.40
N VAL A 168 -18.00 15.80 2.00
CA VAL A 168 -17.66 16.10 3.41
C VAL A 168 -17.21 17.55 3.59
N MET A 169 -16.70 18.19 2.52
CA MET A 169 -16.16 19.56 2.57
C MET A 169 -15.18 19.78 3.75
N PRO A 170 -14.06 19.04 3.81
CA PRO A 170 -13.14 19.15 4.93
C PRO A 170 -12.57 20.57 5.02
N PRO A 171 -12.14 21.02 6.22
CA PRO A 171 -11.53 22.34 6.40
C PRO A 171 -10.13 22.41 5.76
N VAL A 172 -10.09 22.55 4.44
CA VAL A 172 -8.85 22.48 3.63
C VAL A 172 -7.80 23.50 4.08
N GLY A 173 -8.24 24.73 4.42
CA GLY A 173 -7.32 25.77 4.89
C GLY A 173 -6.60 25.37 6.17
N GLN A 174 -7.34 24.82 7.15
CA GLN A 174 -6.76 24.33 8.40
C GLN A 174 -5.87 23.10 8.16
N ALA A 175 -6.29 22.18 7.28
CA ALA A 175 -5.50 21.01 6.94
C ALA A 175 -4.15 21.41 6.31
N VAL A 176 -4.14 22.36 5.38
CA VAL A 176 -2.91 22.88 4.77
C VAL A 176 -2.03 23.57 5.81
N GLN A 177 -2.59 24.46 6.65
CA GLN A 177 -1.83 25.12 7.71
C GLN A 177 -1.16 24.13 8.64
N GLN A 178 -1.93 23.15 9.15
CA GLN A 178 -1.45 22.12 10.07
C GLN A 178 -0.49 21.10 9.43
N THR A 179 -0.50 20.99 8.12
CA THR A 179 0.47 20.16 7.38
C THR A 179 1.88 20.74 7.46
N PHE A 180 2.02 22.07 7.51
CA PHE A 180 3.34 22.74 7.59
C PHE A 180 3.67 23.29 8.98
N ALA A 181 2.66 23.60 9.77
CA ALA A 181 2.79 24.10 11.15
C ALA A 181 1.81 23.35 12.07
N PRO A 182 2.13 22.10 12.45
CA PRO A 182 1.24 21.28 13.27
C PRO A 182 1.18 21.78 14.71
N ASP A 183 0.01 21.76 15.32
CA ASP A 183 -0.19 22.06 16.74
C ASP A 183 0.34 20.92 17.63
N GLN A 184 0.37 19.71 17.10
CA GLN A 184 0.85 18.51 17.81
C GLN A 184 1.57 17.56 16.88
N ILE A 185 2.61 16.89 17.38
CA ILE A 185 3.41 15.89 16.66
C ILE A 185 3.40 14.60 17.46
N ASP A 186 3.02 13.51 16.81
CA ASP A 186 3.07 12.16 17.40
C ASP A 186 3.99 11.28 16.56
N PHE A 187 5.20 11.05 17.07
CA PHE A 187 6.20 10.22 16.39
C PHE A 187 5.79 8.75 16.27
N ALA A 188 4.98 8.24 17.20
CA ALA A 188 4.49 6.87 17.13
C ALA A 188 3.52 6.70 15.96
N ILE A 189 2.67 7.69 15.71
CA ILE A 189 1.77 7.71 14.55
C ILE A 189 2.58 7.81 13.26
N ILE A 190 3.58 8.71 13.18
CA ILE A 190 4.45 8.80 11.98
C ILE A 190 5.12 7.46 11.69
N THR A 191 5.73 6.84 12.70
CA THR A 191 6.38 5.53 12.56
C THR A 191 5.39 4.45 12.11
N THR A 192 4.17 4.48 12.64
CA THR A 192 3.12 3.52 12.27
C THR A 192 2.68 3.70 10.82
N ILE A 193 2.56 4.95 10.34
CA ILE A 193 2.22 5.24 8.94
C ILE A 193 3.33 4.74 8.02
N VAL A 194 4.59 5.08 8.30
CA VAL A 194 5.75 4.61 7.52
C VAL A 194 5.80 3.09 7.47
N GLY A 195 5.61 2.41 8.60
CA GLY A 195 5.62 0.94 8.67
C GLY A 195 4.43 0.28 7.96
N GLY A 196 3.26 0.92 7.99
CA GLY A 196 2.02 0.42 7.40
C GLY A 196 1.79 0.81 5.93
N THR A 197 2.67 1.63 5.36
CA THR A 197 2.59 2.11 3.99
C THR A 197 3.77 1.60 3.14
N VAL A 198 4.17 2.38 2.14
CA VAL A 198 5.16 1.99 1.14
C VAL A 198 6.59 1.97 1.68
N GLY A 199 6.89 2.73 2.74
CA GLY A 199 8.22 2.80 3.38
C GLY A 199 8.58 1.59 4.24
N GLY A 200 7.60 0.76 4.58
CA GLY A 200 7.80 -0.44 5.40
C GLY A 200 8.24 -1.67 4.58
N TYR A 201 7.77 -2.84 5.01
CA TYR A 201 8.11 -4.14 4.39
C TYR A 201 7.76 -4.22 2.89
N ILE A 202 6.80 -3.43 2.42
CA ILE A 202 6.34 -3.41 1.02
C ILE A 202 7.47 -3.01 0.07
N CYS A 203 8.40 -2.14 0.49
CA CYS A 203 9.59 -1.79 -0.28
C CYS A 203 10.41 -3.02 -0.67
N TYR A 204 10.50 -3.99 0.23
CA TYR A 204 11.24 -5.24 0.02
C TYR A 204 10.39 -6.28 -0.69
N ALA A 205 9.13 -6.43 -0.30
CA ALA A 205 8.22 -7.41 -0.87
C ALA A 205 7.91 -7.17 -2.35
N GLY A 206 7.86 -5.90 -2.79
CA GLY A 206 7.64 -5.52 -4.19
C GLY A 206 8.89 -5.54 -5.07
N ALA A 207 10.08 -5.51 -4.47
CA ALA A 207 11.35 -5.32 -5.18
C ALA A 207 11.69 -6.44 -6.18
N HIS A 208 11.26 -7.69 -5.92
CA HIS A 208 11.48 -8.81 -6.85
C HIS A 208 10.82 -8.57 -8.22
N ARG A 209 9.70 -7.85 -8.27
CA ARG A 209 9.02 -7.53 -9.54
C ARG A 209 9.83 -6.58 -10.43
N LEU A 210 10.78 -5.84 -9.85
CA LEU A 210 11.71 -5.00 -10.60
C LEU A 210 12.77 -5.85 -11.31
N LEU A 211 13.15 -6.99 -10.71
CA LEU A 211 14.12 -7.93 -11.30
C LEU A 211 13.50 -8.72 -12.45
N ASP A 212 12.20 -9.08 -12.34
CA ASP A 212 11.51 -9.89 -13.35
C ASP A 212 11.16 -9.11 -14.63
N LYS A 213 11.27 -7.78 -14.61
CA LYS A 213 10.89 -6.88 -15.72
C LYS A 213 12.06 -6.08 -16.32
N GLY A 214 13.27 -6.27 -15.79
CA GLY A 214 14.54 -5.63 -16.24
C GLY A 214 15.18 -6.24 -17.44
#